data_def5d98ae3e63fa87b05fcb93bf262af
#
_entry.id   def5d98ae3e63fa87b05fcb93bf262af
#
_cell.length_a   1.000
_cell.length_b   1.000
_cell.length_c   1.000
_cell.angle_alpha   90.00
_cell.angle_beta   90.00
_cell.angle_gamma   90.00
#
_symmetry.space_group_name_H-M   'P 1'
#
loop_
_entity.id
_entity.type
_entity.pdbx_description
1 polymer ?
#
loop_
_entity_poly.entity_id
_entity_poly.type
_entity_poly.pdbx_seq_one_letter_code
_entity_poly.pdbx_strand_id
1 'polypeptide(L)'
;IAGVDTPDNKLGETAMSLTKRLAAEFMGTFWLVLGGCGSAVLAAAFPDVGIGLLGVALAFGLTVLTMAYAIGHISGCHLNPAVSFGLMVGGRFPAKDLVPYIIAQVLGAVLAAAVLMFIASGQASFDVASGLASNGYGDHSPGNYTLASGFVTEVVMTMMFLLIILGATDRRAPSGFAPIAIGLGLTLIHLISIPVTNTSVNPARSTGPALMVGDWAIDQLWLFWVAPLIGAAIAGLIY
;
A
#
# COMPACT_ATOMS: atom_id res chain seq x y z
N ILE A 1 -5.67 -12.89 1.64
CA ILE A 1 -7.10 -13.00 1.36
C ILE A 1 -7.49 -14.49 1.27
N ALA A 2 -6.68 -15.37 1.86
CA ALA A 2 -7.00 -16.78 2.03
C ALA A 2 -7.97 -16.93 3.22
N GLY A 3 -9.06 -17.69 3.01
CA GLY A 3 -10.03 -18.01 4.05
C GLY A 3 -9.36 -18.69 5.24
N VAL A 4 -9.86 -18.38 6.42
CA VAL A 4 -9.48 -19.07 7.66
C VAL A 4 -9.94 -20.53 7.56
N ASP A 5 -9.01 -21.46 7.71
CA ASP A 5 -9.30 -22.91 7.67
C ASP A 5 -10.39 -23.31 8.67
N THR A 6 -11.39 -24.03 8.15
CA THR A 6 -12.32 -24.80 8.99
C THR A 6 -11.65 -26.11 9.41
N PRO A 7 -11.92 -26.62 10.63
CA PRO A 7 -11.29 -27.86 11.13
C PRO A 7 -11.72 -29.16 10.45
N ASP A 8 -12.65 -29.14 9.51
CA ASP A 8 -13.13 -30.36 8.87
C ASP A 8 -12.98 -30.33 7.35
N ASN A 9 -12.06 -31.15 6.91
CA ASN A 9 -11.82 -31.66 5.57
C ASN A 9 -10.71 -30.94 4.77
N LYS A 10 -9.46 -31.49 4.87
CA LYS A 10 -8.60 -31.66 3.71
C LYS A 10 -7.37 -32.51 4.04
N LEU A 11 -7.34 -33.67 3.47
CA LEU A 11 -6.13 -34.45 3.25
C LEU A 11 -5.18 -33.63 2.34
N GLY A 12 -4.06 -33.15 2.87
CA GLY A 12 -2.85 -32.94 2.08
C GLY A 12 -2.54 -31.54 1.53
N GLU A 13 -3.28 -30.46 1.78
CA GLU A 13 -2.78 -29.12 1.43
C GLU A 13 -1.79 -28.65 2.51
N THR A 14 -0.50 -28.78 2.24
CA THR A 14 0.56 -28.18 3.06
C THR A 14 0.43 -26.67 3.03
N ALA A 15 0.17 -26.06 4.19
CA ALA A 15 0.15 -24.59 4.32
C ALA A 15 1.40 -23.97 3.68
N MET A 16 1.22 -22.87 2.91
CA MET A 16 2.34 -22.19 2.24
C MET A 16 3.43 -21.84 3.24
N SER A 17 4.67 -22.21 2.93
CA SER A 17 5.81 -21.90 3.79
C SER A 17 5.97 -20.39 3.97
N LEU A 18 6.44 -19.97 5.14
CA LEU A 18 6.67 -18.55 5.43
C LEU A 18 7.56 -17.90 4.37
N THR A 19 8.60 -18.59 3.91
CA THR A 19 9.51 -18.08 2.86
C THR A 19 8.76 -17.74 1.56
N LYS A 20 7.85 -18.62 1.09
CA LYS A 20 7.06 -18.35 -0.11
C LYS A 20 6.12 -17.15 0.09
N ARG A 21 5.53 -17.06 1.27
CA ARG A 21 4.65 -15.95 1.64
C ARG A 21 5.42 -14.61 1.67
N LEU A 22 6.62 -14.59 2.25
CA LEU A 22 7.48 -13.41 2.30
C LEU A 22 7.97 -13.00 0.91
N ALA A 23 8.33 -13.95 0.05
CA ALA A 23 8.69 -13.67 -1.33
C ALA A 23 7.52 -13.04 -2.11
N ALA A 24 6.29 -13.52 -1.90
CA ALA A 24 5.08 -12.96 -2.50
C ALA A 24 4.81 -11.53 -2.00
N GLU A 25 4.93 -11.26 -0.69
CA GLU A 25 4.79 -9.92 -0.12
C GLU A 25 5.85 -8.94 -0.65
N PHE A 26 7.10 -9.38 -0.73
CA PHE A 26 8.19 -8.59 -1.33
C PHE A 26 7.89 -8.20 -2.78
N MET A 27 7.55 -9.19 -3.63
CA MET A 27 7.26 -8.95 -5.05
C MET A 27 6.00 -8.13 -5.26
N GLY A 28 4.96 -8.39 -4.48
CA GLY A 28 3.70 -7.64 -4.56
C GLY A 28 3.88 -6.19 -4.12
N THR A 29 4.62 -5.94 -3.04
CA THR A 29 4.91 -4.56 -2.59
C THR A 29 5.85 -3.84 -3.56
N PHE A 30 6.84 -4.55 -4.13
CA PHE A 30 7.65 -4.02 -5.22
C PHE A 30 6.77 -3.54 -6.39
N TRP A 31 5.82 -4.38 -6.84
CA TRP A 31 4.92 -4.02 -7.93
C TRP A 31 4.00 -2.85 -7.57
N LEU A 32 3.48 -2.82 -6.33
CA LEU A 32 2.63 -1.73 -5.85
C LEU A 32 3.36 -0.38 -5.93
N VAL A 33 4.58 -0.32 -5.42
CA VAL A 33 5.35 0.93 -5.39
C VAL A 33 5.84 1.30 -6.79
N LEU A 34 6.36 0.36 -7.56
CA LEU A 34 6.81 0.62 -8.93
C LEU A 34 5.66 1.08 -9.83
N GLY A 35 4.51 0.41 -9.77
CA GLY A 35 3.35 0.77 -10.59
C GLY A 35 2.66 2.05 -10.13
N GLY A 36 2.42 2.19 -8.84
CA GLY A 36 1.76 3.37 -8.27
C GLY A 36 2.62 4.63 -8.31
N CYS A 37 3.79 4.60 -7.66
CA CYS A 37 4.70 5.76 -7.67
C CYS A 37 5.28 6.00 -9.07
N GLY A 38 5.56 4.93 -9.83
CA GLY A 38 6.04 5.05 -11.21
C GLY A 38 5.03 5.72 -12.13
N SER A 39 3.74 5.42 -11.99
CA SER A 39 2.69 6.11 -12.76
C SER A 39 2.65 7.62 -12.47
N ALA A 40 2.89 8.00 -11.21
CA ALA A 40 2.96 9.40 -10.81
C ALA A 40 4.21 10.11 -11.39
N VAL A 41 5.37 9.46 -11.30
CA VAL A 41 6.66 10.05 -11.72
C VAL A 41 6.83 10.07 -13.24
N LEU A 42 6.45 8.99 -13.91
CA LEU A 42 6.76 8.79 -15.33
C LEU A 42 5.63 9.22 -16.27
N ALA A 43 4.37 9.16 -15.82
CA ALA A 43 3.24 9.28 -16.72
C ALA A 43 2.22 10.37 -16.34
N ALA A 44 2.16 10.82 -15.09
CA ALA A 44 1.12 11.75 -14.65
C ALA A 44 1.11 13.06 -15.44
N ALA A 45 2.28 13.64 -15.68
CA ALA A 45 2.45 14.91 -16.39
C ALA A 45 3.10 14.73 -17.77
N PHE A 46 2.96 13.56 -18.39
CA PHE A 46 3.52 13.33 -19.72
C PHE A 46 2.87 14.30 -20.72
N PRO A 47 3.67 14.99 -21.59
CA PRO A 47 3.14 16.02 -22.47
C PRO A 47 1.98 15.52 -23.33
N ASP A 48 0.91 16.32 -23.43
CA ASP A 48 -0.31 16.15 -24.23
C ASP A 48 -1.20 14.95 -23.88
N VAL A 49 -0.66 13.87 -23.28
CA VAL A 49 -1.39 12.61 -23.02
C VAL A 49 -1.18 12.09 -21.59
N GLY A 50 -0.75 12.95 -20.66
CA GLY A 50 -0.53 12.58 -19.26
C GLY A 50 -1.79 12.03 -18.58
N ILE A 51 -1.58 11.03 -17.71
CA ILE A 51 -2.69 10.34 -17.05
C ILE A 51 -3.29 11.12 -15.87
N GLY A 52 -2.60 12.14 -15.39
CA GLY A 52 -3.04 12.98 -14.28
C GLY A 52 -3.35 12.21 -13.00
N LEU A 53 -4.04 12.89 -12.08
CA LEU A 53 -4.43 12.32 -10.79
C LEU A 53 -5.33 11.08 -10.96
N LEU A 54 -6.28 11.10 -11.91
CA LEU A 54 -7.18 9.98 -12.15
C LEU A 54 -6.40 8.71 -12.54
N GLY A 55 -5.45 8.83 -13.47
CA GLY A 55 -4.65 7.69 -13.91
C GLY A 55 -3.74 7.15 -12.80
N VAL A 56 -3.15 8.02 -11.98
CA VAL A 56 -2.34 7.61 -10.83
C VAL A 56 -3.18 6.86 -9.80
N ALA A 57 -4.38 7.37 -9.48
CA ALA A 57 -5.30 6.70 -8.56
C ALA A 57 -5.71 5.30 -9.06
N LEU A 58 -6.02 5.19 -10.36
CA LEU A 58 -6.30 3.90 -11.01
C LEU A 58 -5.10 2.96 -10.95
N ALA A 59 -3.88 3.46 -11.22
CA ALA A 59 -2.67 2.65 -11.21
C ALA A 59 -2.43 2.01 -9.83
N PHE A 60 -2.55 2.77 -8.73
CA PHE A 60 -2.43 2.22 -7.38
C PHE A 60 -3.48 1.12 -7.12
N GLY A 61 -4.74 1.35 -7.47
CA GLY A 61 -5.78 0.35 -7.32
C GLY A 61 -5.55 -0.91 -8.16
N LEU A 62 -5.10 -0.75 -9.40
CA LEU A 62 -4.79 -1.86 -10.31
C LEU A 62 -3.60 -2.70 -9.83
N THR A 63 -2.57 -2.11 -9.21
CA THR A 63 -1.47 -2.90 -8.64
C THR A 63 -1.95 -3.86 -7.58
N VAL A 64 -2.80 -3.41 -6.66
CA VAL A 64 -3.38 -4.26 -5.62
C VAL A 64 -4.36 -5.27 -6.19
N LEU A 65 -5.25 -4.84 -7.10
CA LEU A 65 -6.23 -5.72 -7.74
C LEU A 65 -5.55 -6.90 -8.44
N THR A 66 -4.55 -6.60 -9.27
CA THR A 66 -3.83 -7.63 -10.05
C THR A 66 -3.01 -8.55 -9.15
N MET A 67 -2.32 -7.99 -8.15
CA MET A 67 -1.54 -8.81 -7.21
C MET A 67 -2.44 -9.64 -6.29
N ALA A 68 -3.59 -9.13 -5.87
CA ALA A 68 -4.52 -9.90 -5.05
C ALA A 68 -5.01 -11.17 -5.78
N TYR A 69 -5.23 -11.11 -7.08
CA TYR A 69 -5.50 -12.31 -7.88
C TYR A 69 -4.25 -13.18 -8.08
N ALA A 70 -3.08 -12.57 -8.32
CA ALA A 70 -1.86 -13.29 -8.66
C ALA A 70 -1.23 -14.03 -7.47
N ILE A 71 -1.22 -13.42 -6.26
CA ILE A 71 -0.51 -13.94 -5.10
C ILE A 71 -1.35 -14.03 -3.82
N GLY A 72 -2.63 -13.67 -3.88
CA GLY A 72 -3.52 -13.71 -2.71
C GLY A 72 -3.61 -15.10 -2.07
N HIS A 73 -3.61 -16.15 -2.88
CA HIS A 73 -3.61 -17.55 -2.43
C HIS A 73 -2.27 -17.99 -1.81
N ILE A 74 -1.19 -17.21 -1.97
CA ILE A 74 0.15 -17.52 -1.43
C ILE A 74 0.34 -16.84 -0.08
N SER A 75 0.21 -15.51 -0.01
CA SER A 75 0.57 -14.69 1.16
C SER A 75 -0.63 -14.02 1.84
N GLY A 76 -1.78 -13.97 1.19
CA GLY A 76 -2.87 -13.08 1.54
C GLY A 76 -2.79 -11.72 0.84
N CYS A 77 -1.69 -11.41 0.16
CA CYS A 77 -1.49 -10.16 -0.58
C CYS A 77 -1.75 -8.92 0.27
N HIS A 78 -1.05 -8.79 1.38
CA HIS A 78 -1.17 -7.63 2.26
C HIS A 78 -0.49 -6.40 1.67
N LEU A 79 0.76 -6.53 1.20
CA LEU A 79 1.59 -5.51 0.54
C LEU A 79 1.74 -4.19 1.34
N ASN A 80 1.44 -4.25 2.64
CA ASN A 80 1.24 -3.07 3.46
C ASN A 80 1.37 -3.42 4.95
N PRO A 81 2.32 -2.81 5.68
CA PRO A 81 2.46 -3.01 7.12
C PRO A 81 1.19 -2.69 7.93
N ALA A 82 0.46 -1.64 7.57
CA ALA A 82 -0.77 -1.28 8.26
C ALA A 82 -1.88 -2.32 8.04
N VAL A 83 -1.99 -2.88 6.82
CA VAL A 83 -2.92 -3.99 6.54
C VAL A 83 -2.54 -5.22 7.34
N SER A 84 -1.27 -5.62 7.35
CA SER A 84 -0.80 -6.78 8.13
C SER A 84 -1.08 -6.60 9.62
N PHE A 85 -0.81 -5.40 10.16
CA PHE A 85 -1.06 -5.06 11.55
C PHE A 85 -2.57 -5.06 11.88
N GLY A 86 -3.40 -4.44 11.07
CA GLY A 86 -4.83 -4.39 11.32
C GLY A 86 -5.52 -5.75 11.20
N LEU A 87 -5.08 -6.61 10.26
CA LEU A 87 -5.54 -8.00 10.18
C LEU A 87 -5.11 -8.80 11.42
N MET A 88 -3.93 -8.52 11.98
CA MET A 88 -3.50 -9.11 13.25
C MET A 88 -4.38 -8.65 14.41
N VAL A 89 -4.68 -7.35 14.51
CA VAL A 89 -5.57 -6.80 15.55
C VAL A 89 -6.98 -7.42 15.44
N GLY A 90 -7.49 -7.58 14.22
CA GLY A 90 -8.77 -8.25 13.95
C GLY A 90 -8.75 -9.78 14.06
N GLY A 91 -7.65 -10.38 14.57
CA GLY A 91 -7.54 -11.83 14.78
C GLY A 91 -7.44 -12.68 13.50
N ARG A 92 -7.15 -12.05 12.34
CA ARG A 92 -7.11 -12.71 11.03
C ARG A 92 -5.70 -12.94 10.47
N PHE A 93 -4.68 -12.56 11.24
CA PHE A 93 -3.27 -12.76 10.89
C PHE A 93 -2.44 -13.08 12.14
N PRO A 94 -1.53 -14.08 12.10
CA PRO A 94 -0.77 -14.47 13.28
C PRO A 94 0.32 -13.43 13.62
N ALA A 95 0.38 -13.01 14.89
CA ALA A 95 1.32 -12.00 15.37
C ALA A 95 2.80 -12.36 15.11
N LYS A 96 3.15 -13.65 15.15
CA LYS A 96 4.53 -14.14 14.89
C LYS A 96 5.01 -13.84 13.46
N ASP A 97 4.10 -13.69 12.50
CA ASP A 97 4.42 -13.45 11.10
C ASP A 97 4.44 -11.95 10.75
N LEU A 98 4.01 -11.06 11.68
CA LEU A 98 3.88 -9.63 11.42
C LEU A 98 5.21 -8.98 11.06
N VAL A 99 6.22 -9.14 11.90
CA VAL A 99 7.55 -8.52 11.69
C VAL A 99 8.21 -9.03 10.40
N PRO A 100 8.25 -10.34 10.12
CA PRO A 100 8.73 -10.84 8.83
C PRO A 100 8.01 -10.23 7.62
N TYR A 101 6.68 -10.08 7.67
CA TYR A 101 5.91 -9.45 6.59
C TYR A 101 6.30 -7.98 6.39
N ILE A 102 6.37 -7.20 7.47
CA ILE A 102 6.79 -5.79 7.41
C ILE A 102 8.17 -5.66 6.75
N ILE A 103 9.13 -6.50 7.13
CA ILE A 103 10.48 -6.49 6.55
C ILE A 103 10.42 -6.78 5.04
N ALA A 104 9.71 -7.82 4.63
CA ALA A 104 9.58 -8.18 3.22
C ALA A 104 8.92 -7.05 2.40
N GLN A 105 7.86 -6.46 2.92
CA GLN A 105 7.14 -5.35 2.30
C GLN A 105 8.02 -4.10 2.17
N VAL A 106 8.73 -3.71 3.22
CA VAL A 106 9.63 -2.54 3.19
C VAL A 106 10.78 -2.76 2.21
N LEU A 107 11.39 -3.94 2.20
CA LEU A 107 12.47 -4.26 1.24
C LEU A 107 11.97 -4.23 -0.21
N GLY A 108 10.77 -4.74 -0.49
CA GLY A 108 10.13 -4.66 -1.79
C GLY A 108 9.90 -3.21 -2.24
N ALA A 109 9.39 -2.37 -1.33
CA ALA A 109 9.16 -0.95 -1.57
C ALA A 109 10.47 -0.17 -1.85
N VAL A 110 11.52 -0.43 -1.08
CA VAL A 110 12.83 0.22 -1.25
C VAL A 110 13.45 -0.17 -2.59
N LEU A 111 13.42 -1.46 -2.94
CA LEU A 111 13.92 -1.89 -4.25
C LEU A 111 13.12 -1.25 -5.39
N ALA A 112 11.79 -1.18 -5.27
CA ALA A 112 10.95 -0.54 -6.29
C ALA A 112 11.27 0.95 -6.46
N ALA A 113 11.46 1.68 -5.35
CA ALA A 113 11.82 3.09 -5.40
C ALA A 113 13.22 3.31 -6.02
N ALA A 114 14.19 2.43 -5.72
CA ALA A 114 15.52 2.47 -6.33
C ALA A 114 15.45 2.20 -7.85
N VAL A 115 14.65 1.21 -8.27
CA VAL A 115 14.44 0.93 -9.71
C VAL A 115 13.73 2.09 -10.39
N LEU A 116 12.71 2.67 -9.76
CA LEU A 116 12.00 3.85 -10.29
C LEU A 116 12.94 5.03 -10.44
N MET A 117 13.76 5.33 -9.43
CA MET A 117 14.76 6.40 -9.48
C MET A 117 15.74 6.18 -10.63
N PHE A 118 16.23 4.94 -10.80
CA PHE A 118 17.13 4.59 -11.91
C PHE A 118 16.46 4.84 -13.27
N ILE A 119 15.21 4.41 -13.46
CA ILE A 119 14.46 4.63 -14.71
C ILE A 119 14.26 6.13 -14.95
N ALA A 120 13.81 6.87 -13.95
CA ALA A 120 13.54 8.30 -14.06
C ALA A 120 14.81 9.11 -14.36
N SER A 121 15.96 8.70 -13.79
CA SER A 121 17.26 9.33 -14.04
C SER A 121 17.75 9.21 -15.50
N GLY A 122 17.11 8.37 -16.31
CA GLY A 122 17.33 8.33 -17.75
C GLY A 122 16.85 9.59 -18.48
N GLN A 123 16.05 10.42 -17.85
CA GLN A 123 15.62 11.73 -18.35
C GLN A 123 16.51 12.84 -17.79
N ALA A 124 17.13 13.62 -18.66
CA ALA A 124 18.11 14.64 -18.25
C ALA A 124 17.54 15.75 -17.33
N SER A 125 16.21 15.97 -17.36
CA SER A 125 15.51 16.95 -16.52
C SER A 125 15.04 16.37 -15.19
N PHE A 126 15.25 15.09 -14.93
CA PHE A 126 14.82 14.47 -13.69
C PHE A 126 15.65 14.96 -12.50
N ASP A 127 14.95 15.38 -11.45
CA ASP A 127 15.54 15.73 -10.16
C ASP A 127 14.81 14.97 -9.05
N VAL A 128 15.54 14.19 -8.27
CA VAL A 128 15.00 13.43 -7.14
C VAL A 128 14.41 14.36 -6.06
N ALA A 129 14.90 15.59 -5.95
CA ALA A 129 14.35 16.59 -5.04
C ALA A 129 12.89 16.96 -5.35
N SER A 130 12.40 16.66 -6.58
CA SER A 130 10.97 16.78 -6.92
C SER A 130 10.06 15.81 -6.15
N GLY A 131 10.62 14.87 -5.36
CA GLY A 131 9.93 14.10 -4.37
C GLY A 131 9.65 12.63 -4.68
N LEU A 132 9.93 12.13 -5.89
CA LEU A 132 9.78 10.71 -6.30
C LEU A 132 8.46 10.08 -5.82
N ALA A 133 7.35 10.82 -5.88
CA ALA A 133 6.05 10.46 -5.34
C ALA A 133 6.04 10.19 -3.81
N SER A 134 6.94 10.80 -3.04
CA SER A 134 6.93 10.75 -1.58
C SER A 134 5.66 11.36 -1.00
N ASN A 135 5.30 10.92 0.19
CA ASN A 135 4.20 11.49 0.95
C ASN A 135 4.69 12.69 1.78
N GLY A 136 3.82 13.68 1.95
CA GLY A 136 4.16 14.87 2.71
C GLY A 136 2.95 15.63 3.23
N TYR A 137 3.22 16.57 4.15
CA TYR A 137 2.26 17.53 4.71
C TYR A 137 2.88 18.93 4.78
N GLY A 138 2.06 19.96 5.05
CA GLY A 138 2.53 21.34 5.03
C GLY A 138 3.03 21.73 3.64
N ASP A 139 4.23 22.28 3.56
CA ASP A 139 4.85 22.72 2.31
C ASP A 139 5.13 21.55 1.33
N HIS A 140 5.13 20.31 1.82
CA HIS A 140 5.33 19.11 1.00
C HIS A 140 4.01 18.37 0.70
N SER A 141 2.87 18.91 1.13
CA SER A 141 1.55 18.44 0.71
C SER A 141 1.29 18.93 -0.72
N PRO A 142 0.76 18.09 -1.64
CA PRO A 142 0.39 18.56 -2.98
C PRO A 142 -0.59 19.75 -2.97
N GLY A 143 -1.51 19.81 -2.00
CA GLY A 143 -2.47 20.89 -1.84
C GLY A 143 -2.19 21.81 -0.64
N ASN A 144 -0.97 21.79 -0.06
CA ASN A 144 -0.56 22.59 1.10
C ASN A 144 -1.42 22.35 2.36
N TYR A 145 -1.87 21.12 2.57
CA TYR A 145 -2.64 20.74 3.75
C TYR A 145 -1.75 20.61 4.99
N THR A 146 -2.28 21.03 6.13
CA THR A 146 -1.57 21.00 7.42
C THR A 146 -1.25 19.56 7.86
N LEU A 147 -0.30 19.43 8.80
CA LEU A 147 -0.02 18.16 9.49
C LEU A 147 -1.29 17.53 10.08
N ALA A 148 -2.14 18.31 10.73
CA ALA A 148 -3.38 17.82 11.35
C ALA A 148 -4.34 17.24 10.29
N SER A 149 -4.50 17.94 9.16
CA SER A 149 -5.32 17.45 8.04
C SER A 149 -4.75 16.17 7.46
N GLY A 150 -3.43 16.12 7.24
CA GLY A 150 -2.74 14.92 6.76
C GLY A 150 -2.90 13.74 7.71
N PHE A 151 -2.71 13.96 9.00
CA PHE A 151 -2.83 12.91 10.01
C PHE A 151 -4.25 12.31 10.05
N VAL A 152 -5.28 13.15 10.10
CA VAL A 152 -6.69 12.69 10.10
C VAL A 152 -7.02 11.95 8.80
N THR A 153 -6.57 12.46 7.66
CA THR A 153 -6.77 11.82 6.36
C THR A 153 -6.17 10.41 6.34
N GLU A 154 -4.91 10.26 6.75
CA GLU A 154 -4.25 8.94 6.75
C GLU A 154 -4.90 7.96 7.72
N VAL A 155 -5.33 8.41 8.92
CA VAL A 155 -6.08 7.56 9.87
C VAL A 155 -7.38 7.08 9.26
N VAL A 156 -8.21 8.02 8.76
CA VAL A 156 -9.56 7.70 8.25
C VAL A 156 -9.48 6.86 6.98
N MET A 157 -8.61 7.22 6.03
CA MET A 157 -8.47 6.47 4.77
C MET A 157 -7.95 5.05 5.00
N THR A 158 -6.99 4.87 5.92
CA THR A 158 -6.49 3.52 6.25
C THR A 158 -7.54 2.70 7.00
N MET A 159 -8.28 3.32 7.92
CA MET A 159 -9.40 2.66 8.59
C MET A 159 -10.43 2.15 7.59
N MET A 160 -10.85 3.00 6.66
CA MET A 160 -11.82 2.60 5.62
C MET A 160 -11.27 1.54 4.68
N PHE A 161 -9.99 1.64 4.30
CA PHE A 161 -9.34 0.63 3.47
C PHE A 161 -9.35 -0.75 4.14
N LEU A 162 -9.00 -0.80 5.42
CA LEU A 162 -9.00 -2.07 6.15
C LEU A 162 -10.42 -2.60 6.40
N LEU A 163 -11.42 -1.75 6.64
CA LEU A 163 -12.82 -2.18 6.71
C LEU A 163 -13.29 -2.80 5.39
N ILE A 164 -12.89 -2.22 4.25
CA ILE A 164 -13.17 -2.81 2.93
C ILE A 164 -12.48 -4.18 2.80
N ILE A 165 -11.21 -4.29 3.20
CA ILE A 165 -10.47 -5.57 3.17
C ILE A 165 -11.17 -6.61 4.04
N LEU A 166 -11.46 -6.29 5.29
CA LEU A 166 -12.09 -7.20 6.25
C LEU A 166 -13.46 -7.65 5.72
N GLY A 167 -14.29 -6.71 5.26
CA GLY A 167 -15.62 -7.01 4.73
C GLY A 167 -15.59 -7.83 3.45
N ALA A 168 -14.77 -7.44 2.47
CA ALA A 168 -14.67 -8.14 1.18
C ALA A 168 -14.09 -9.56 1.31
N THR A 169 -13.33 -9.83 2.37
CA THR A 169 -12.73 -11.13 2.66
C THR A 169 -13.46 -11.92 3.76
N ASP A 170 -14.62 -11.43 4.21
CA ASP A 170 -15.46 -12.16 5.16
C ASP A 170 -16.02 -13.43 4.50
N ARG A 171 -16.22 -14.49 5.29
CA ARG A 171 -16.77 -15.78 4.81
C ARG A 171 -18.16 -15.64 4.20
N ARG A 172 -18.92 -14.61 4.58
CA ARG A 172 -20.26 -14.30 4.08
C ARG A 172 -20.24 -13.50 2.79
N ALA A 173 -19.09 -12.92 2.45
CA ALA A 173 -18.94 -12.13 1.22
C ALA A 173 -18.86 -13.07 -0.01
N PRO A 174 -19.29 -12.58 -1.19
CA PRO A 174 -19.17 -13.37 -2.42
C PRO A 174 -17.72 -13.75 -2.72
N SER A 175 -17.45 -15.04 -2.87
CA SER A 175 -16.10 -15.54 -3.14
C SER A 175 -15.57 -15.05 -4.50
N GLY A 176 -14.27 -14.77 -4.59
CA GLY A 176 -13.61 -14.37 -5.83
C GLY A 176 -13.67 -12.88 -6.16
N PHE A 177 -14.52 -12.09 -5.50
CA PHE A 177 -14.69 -10.65 -5.80
C PHE A 177 -13.86 -9.72 -4.91
N ALA A 178 -13.30 -10.22 -3.82
CA ALA A 178 -12.52 -9.39 -2.89
C ALA A 178 -11.41 -8.56 -3.56
N PRO A 179 -10.60 -9.09 -4.49
CA PRO A 179 -9.58 -8.31 -5.18
C PRO A 179 -10.12 -7.08 -5.90
N ILE A 180 -11.30 -7.18 -6.51
CA ILE A 180 -11.96 -6.08 -7.22
C ILE A 180 -12.36 -4.99 -6.22
N ALA A 181 -13.06 -5.37 -5.15
CA ALA A 181 -13.50 -4.42 -4.12
C ALA A 181 -12.32 -3.69 -3.47
N ILE A 182 -11.24 -4.42 -3.15
CA ILE A 182 -10.05 -3.87 -2.50
C ILE A 182 -9.30 -2.94 -3.44
N GLY A 183 -9.07 -3.34 -4.70
CA GLY A 183 -8.38 -2.50 -5.68
C GLY A 183 -9.15 -1.23 -6.00
N LEU A 184 -10.46 -1.31 -6.23
CA LEU A 184 -11.31 -0.14 -6.46
C LEU A 184 -11.43 0.73 -5.21
N GLY A 185 -11.47 0.14 -4.03
CA GLY A 185 -11.42 0.86 -2.75
C GLY A 185 -10.14 1.69 -2.63
N LEU A 186 -8.98 1.12 -2.98
CA LEU A 186 -7.72 1.85 -2.99
C LEU A 186 -7.71 2.97 -4.06
N THR A 187 -8.29 2.72 -5.24
CA THR A 187 -8.47 3.77 -6.26
C THR A 187 -9.28 4.94 -5.70
N LEU A 188 -10.42 4.67 -5.06
CA LEU A 188 -11.26 5.71 -4.47
C LEU A 188 -10.51 6.52 -3.41
N ILE A 189 -9.76 5.84 -2.53
CA ILE A 189 -8.94 6.49 -1.51
C ILE A 189 -7.91 7.43 -2.16
N HIS A 190 -7.24 7.01 -3.22
CA HIS A 190 -6.28 7.86 -3.95
C HIS A 190 -6.95 9.06 -4.60
N LEU A 191 -8.15 8.89 -5.18
CA LEU A 191 -8.93 10.01 -5.74
C LEU A 191 -9.27 11.07 -4.68
N ILE A 192 -9.46 10.66 -3.43
CA ILE A 192 -9.79 11.57 -2.32
C ILE A 192 -8.53 12.24 -1.77
N SER A 193 -7.44 11.49 -1.54
CA SER A 193 -6.36 11.89 -0.64
C SER A 193 -5.02 12.21 -1.30
N ILE A 194 -4.84 11.99 -2.62
CA ILE A 194 -3.64 12.48 -3.32
C ILE A 194 -3.42 13.97 -3.09
N PRO A 195 -4.41 14.87 -3.20
CA PRO A 195 -4.19 16.29 -2.95
C PRO A 195 -3.73 16.61 -1.51
N VAL A 196 -4.05 15.75 -0.54
CA VAL A 196 -3.78 16.02 0.89
C VAL A 196 -2.38 15.59 1.29
N THR A 197 -1.99 14.35 0.98
CA THR A 197 -0.71 13.77 1.46
C THR A 197 0.06 13.04 0.36
N ASN A 198 -0.40 13.10 -0.88
CA ASN A 198 -0.01 12.17 -1.95
C ASN A 198 -0.35 10.71 -1.60
N THR A 199 -1.31 10.48 -0.77
CA THR A 199 -1.88 9.21 -0.26
C THR A 199 -0.83 8.18 0.14
N SER A 200 -0.72 7.91 1.44
CA SER A 200 0.05 6.79 1.94
C SER A 200 -0.81 5.54 2.12
N VAL A 201 -1.59 5.54 3.17
CA VAL A 201 -2.32 4.40 3.75
C VAL A 201 -1.47 3.12 3.86
N ASN A 202 -0.15 3.26 3.69
CA ASN A 202 0.80 2.15 3.57
C ASN A 202 2.21 2.60 3.98
N PRO A 203 2.69 2.23 5.19
CA PRO A 203 4.03 2.58 5.66
C PRO A 203 5.17 2.15 4.73
N ALA A 204 5.07 0.97 4.11
CA ALA A 204 6.12 0.49 3.18
C ALA A 204 6.16 1.34 1.90
N ARG A 205 4.99 1.68 1.33
CA ARG A 205 4.87 2.56 0.17
C ARG A 205 5.50 3.94 0.44
N SER A 206 5.37 4.45 1.66
CA SER A 206 5.96 5.74 2.02
C SER A 206 7.47 5.66 2.26
N THR A 207 7.93 4.55 2.84
CA THR A 207 9.35 4.35 3.18
C THR A 207 10.23 4.28 1.94
N GLY A 208 9.79 3.58 0.88
CA GLY A 208 10.59 3.41 -0.34
C GLY A 208 11.04 4.75 -0.95
N PRO A 209 10.12 5.60 -1.43
CA PRO A 209 10.45 6.90 -1.97
C PRO A 209 11.17 7.83 -0.97
N ALA A 210 10.75 7.83 0.31
CA ALA A 210 11.38 8.68 1.33
C ALA A 210 12.87 8.42 1.51
N LEU A 211 13.29 7.14 1.47
CA LEU A 211 14.71 6.78 1.55
C LEU A 211 15.52 7.23 0.33
N MET A 212 14.90 7.37 -0.84
CA MET A 212 15.57 7.85 -2.05
C MET A 212 15.68 9.39 -2.08
N VAL A 213 14.65 10.08 -1.58
CA VAL A 213 14.59 11.55 -1.53
C VAL A 213 15.44 12.10 -0.38
N GLY A 214 15.42 11.45 0.79
CA GLY A 214 16.12 11.95 1.98
C GLY A 214 15.40 13.13 2.64
N ASP A 215 16.17 13.94 3.36
CA ASP A 215 15.76 15.21 3.98
C ASP A 215 14.31 15.22 4.51
N TRP A 216 13.50 16.15 4.04
CA TRP A 216 12.11 16.35 4.47
C TRP A 216 11.25 15.09 4.40
N ALA A 217 11.50 14.22 3.40
CA ALA A 217 10.69 13.02 3.23
C ALA A 217 10.95 11.99 4.35
N ILE A 218 12.17 11.92 4.86
CA ILE A 218 12.54 11.13 6.05
C ILE A 218 11.95 11.79 7.30
N ASP A 219 12.09 13.12 7.44
CA ASP A 219 11.59 13.85 8.62
C ASP A 219 10.08 13.74 8.79
N GLN A 220 9.34 13.63 7.67
CA GLN A 220 7.89 13.49 7.69
C GLN A 220 7.39 12.03 7.68
N LEU A 221 8.26 11.05 7.49
CA LEU A 221 7.91 9.63 7.34
C LEU A 221 7.17 9.06 8.55
N TRP A 222 7.45 9.57 9.75
CA TRP A 222 6.81 9.10 10.99
C TRP A 222 5.27 9.15 10.93
N LEU A 223 4.70 10.21 10.32
CA LEU A 223 3.26 10.36 10.19
C LEU A 223 2.67 9.21 9.37
N PHE A 224 3.34 8.82 8.30
CA PHE A 224 2.92 7.79 7.37
C PHE A 224 3.15 6.35 7.88
N TRP A 225 3.74 6.22 9.08
CA TRP A 225 3.72 5.00 9.88
C TRP A 225 2.63 5.06 10.95
N VAL A 226 2.62 6.11 11.75
CA VAL A 226 1.75 6.22 12.93
C VAL A 226 0.27 6.30 12.54
N ALA A 227 -0.08 7.22 11.64
CA ALA A 227 -1.48 7.44 11.27
C ALA A 227 -2.13 6.20 10.59
N PRO A 228 -1.49 5.55 9.59
CA PRO A 228 -2.02 4.32 9.02
C PRO A 228 -2.16 3.18 10.03
N LEU A 229 -1.20 3.00 10.95
CA LEU A 229 -1.30 1.97 11.99
C LEU A 229 -2.47 2.23 12.94
N ILE A 230 -2.73 3.48 13.33
CA ILE A 230 -3.89 3.84 14.15
C ILE A 230 -5.20 3.53 13.39
N GLY A 231 -5.32 3.95 12.14
CA GLY A 231 -6.50 3.66 11.32
C GLY A 231 -6.75 2.16 11.17
N ALA A 232 -5.70 1.40 10.92
CA ALA A 232 -5.76 -0.06 10.81
C ALA A 232 -6.18 -0.74 12.12
N ALA A 233 -5.64 -0.27 13.27
CA ALA A 233 -6.03 -0.78 14.59
C ALA A 233 -7.52 -0.53 14.87
N ILE A 234 -8.01 0.68 14.61
CA ILE A 234 -9.42 1.03 14.78
C ILE A 234 -10.31 0.10 13.95
N ALA A 235 -9.99 -0.11 12.68
CA ALA A 235 -10.75 -1.01 11.81
C ALA A 235 -10.74 -2.45 12.31
N GLY A 236 -9.57 -2.97 12.74
CA GLY A 236 -9.45 -4.32 13.28
C GLY A 236 -10.23 -4.53 14.58
N LEU A 237 -10.41 -3.49 15.40
CA LEU A 237 -11.19 -3.53 16.63
C LEU A 237 -12.71 -3.40 16.38
N ILE A 238 -13.11 -2.68 15.34
CA ILE A 238 -14.53 -2.48 15.00
C ILE A 238 -15.11 -3.73 14.33
N TYR A 239 -14.35 -4.39 13.47
CA TYR A 239 -14.79 -5.53 12.68
C TYR A 239 -14.71 -6.85 13.45
#